data_00122df6491e13108ddeb474ef773725
#
_entry.id   00122df6491e13108ddeb474ef773725
#
_cell.length_a   1.000
_cell.length_b   1.000
_cell.length_c   1.000
_cell.angle_alpha   90.00
_cell.angle_beta   90.00
_cell.angle_gamma   90.00
#
_symmetry.space_group_name_H-M   'P 1'
#
loop_
_entity.id
_entity.type
_entity.pdbx_description
1 polymer ?
#
loop_
_entity_poly.entity_id
_entity_poly.type
_entity_poly.pdbx_seq_one_letter_code
_entity_poly.pdbx_strand_id
1 'polypeptide(L)'
;MRGRGTGPAAAGADELAADEPAEAPDAQTAHGYETEDIYGRPLSTDAPLRIDLDTLDVPAPGGEAVDPARWLPESVLSPLLVALDAAAAELASLSEDAWRAGKAHIAPRDYPSLLRTMHAAGLVEFRPGRRSLYLGLFQVAKRHGRTRLIINGIPINRLIGQLDGALRVRMPQPDLLARVRIPPGASLSVGLADLDNFFHRLAALPQLAELHALEPVDGRKMGLGDGWVTPHCTTCIMGSSVSPLIAHTTAVQVLTRALADGPTPEGCTLHIVGEAADMGEIFFMGMDDVIILQFLDDTTVLALDESRAARTLEWVVRAFSAAGLPVKKSKVVRPGSQATYEALGLELTTSGTVRPGRSLRQRIRVDGEAMLANGWSTGAFMASWTSRVVWSLLLRRLELSGLSVAYAYVREAGGPTADRHVHLFPNLRTEIEALMAVVDTLEVDMHKEVPSFLLASDASSYAAGLAEACVPVRVARDVLLASRSVDVGPAFGTGPDSVVSTWKDVATIPFRRGGMLSRNILDKELVGSFLAHERAVRHRGLRDADVPSLFDNLAGMHLLLRGRGKQPRHRHLLRQFRDLQRDAGIVFHPRYASTTFQPADFASRRRPTRTTLSRTTTIF
;
A
#
# COMPACT_ATOMS: atom_id res chain seq x y z
N MET A 1 32.38 -73.74 14.93
CA MET A 1 33.24 -73.44 16.10
C MET A 1 33.08 -71.96 16.36
N ARG A 2 32.28 -71.59 17.31
CA ARG A 2 32.59 -71.14 18.69
C ARG A 2 33.56 -69.95 18.72
N GLY A 3 33.04 -68.82 19.22
CA GLY A 3 33.78 -67.73 19.81
C GLY A 3 32.87 -66.58 20.21
N ARG A 4 32.42 -66.60 21.46
CA ARG A 4 31.74 -65.50 22.17
C ARG A 4 32.78 -64.47 22.63
N GLY A 5 32.38 -63.21 22.77
CA GLY A 5 33.09 -62.16 23.49
C GLY A 5 32.20 -60.94 23.65
N THR A 6 31.64 -60.85 24.73
CA THR A 6 31.08 -59.95 25.74
C THR A 6 31.58 -58.49 25.67
N GLY A 7 30.62 -57.59 25.87
CA GLY A 7 30.60 -56.12 25.94
C GLY A 7 31.53 -55.47 27.01
N PRO A 8 31.32 -54.18 27.42
CA PRO A 8 30.07 -53.55 27.83
C PRO A 8 29.87 -52.08 27.43
N ALA A 9 28.68 -51.62 27.62
CA ALA A 9 27.99 -50.35 27.76
C ALA A 9 28.78 -49.11 28.18
N ALA A 10 28.37 -47.97 27.59
CA ALA A 10 28.11 -46.65 28.21
C ALA A 10 27.30 -45.81 27.21
N ALA A 11 26.06 -45.62 27.41
CA ALA A 11 25.29 -44.49 27.91
C ALA A 11 25.65 -43.14 27.29
N GLY A 12 24.73 -42.62 26.50
CA GLY A 12 24.67 -41.26 25.95
C GLY A 12 23.44 -41.14 25.08
N ALA A 13 22.26 -41.17 25.70
CA ALA A 13 21.00 -40.88 25.04
C ALA A 13 20.90 -39.34 24.93
N ASP A 14 21.21 -38.79 23.77
CA ASP A 14 20.69 -37.49 23.37
C ASP A 14 19.28 -37.76 22.82
N GLU A 15 18.30 -37.33 23.58
CA GLU A 15 16.91 -37.18 23.15
C GLU A 15 16.88 -36.16 22.03
N LEU A 16 16.81 -36.64 20.78
CA LEU A 16 16.29 -35.89 19.67
C LEU A 16 14.81 -35.62 19.98
N ALA A 17 14.53 -34.39 20.43
CA ALA A 17 13.18 -33.87 20.47
C ALA A 17 12.55 -34.10 19.10
N ALA A 18 11.52 -34.94 19.09
CA ALA A 18 10.68 -35.15 17.93
C ALA A 18 10.12 -33.79 17.51
N ASP A 19 10.37 -33.39 16.27
CA ASP A 19 9.64 -32.32 15.61
C ASP A 19 8.15 -32.64 15.74
N GLU A 20 7.43 -31.89 16.57
CA GLU A 20 5.98 -31.90 16.54
C GLU A 20 5.55 -31.51 15.12
N PRO A 21 4.69 -32.31 14.46
CA PRO A 21 4.17 -31.93 13.15
C PRO A 21 3.50 -30.58 13.30
N ALA A 22 3.86 -29.61 12.46
CA ALA A 22 3.23 -28.31 12.38
C ALA A 22 1.71 -28.53 12.37
N GLU A 23 1.06 -28.16 13.45
CA GLU A 23 -0.39 -28.29 13.61
C GLU A 23 -1.06 -27.68 12.37
N ALA A 24 -1.87 -28.50 11.71
CA ALA A 24 -2.79 -28.01 10.69
C ALA A 24 -3.55 -26.83 11.32
N PRO A 25 -3.78 -25.73 10.60
CA PRO A 25 -4.46 -24.56 11.16
C PRO A 25 -5.78 -25.04 11.75
N ASP A 26 -5.88 -24.96 13.06
CA ASP A 26 -7.01 -25.43 13.84
C ASP A 26 -8.31 -24.92 13.21
N ALA A 27 -9.28 -25.80 13.03
CA ALA A 27 -10.63 -25.43 12.62
C ALA A 27 -11.25 -24.37 13.56
N GLN A 28 -10.69 -24.21 14.76
CA GLN A 28 -11.05 -23.16 15.72
C GLN A 28 -10.57 -21.76 15.30
N THR A 29 -9.58 -21.61 14.43
CA THR A 29 -9.25 -20.27 13.88
C THR A 29 -10.32 -19.74 12.94
N ALA A 30 -11.25 -20.58 12.48
CA ALA A 30 -12.45 -20.14 11.75
C ALA A 30 -13.54 -19.56 12.69
N HIS A 31 -13.44 -19.79 14.00
CA HIS A 31 -14.45 -19.35 14.99
C HIS A 31 -14.15 -17.99 15.64
N GLY A 32 -13.21 -17.21 15.12
CA GLY A 32 -12.92 -15.84 15.58
C GLY A 32 -13.94 -14.78 15.15
N TYR A 33 -15.05 -15.16 14.54
CA TYR A 33 -16.09 -14.26 14.07
C TYR A 33 -17.36 -14.52 14.89
N GLU A 34 -17.76 -13.55 15.70
CA GLU A 34 -18.98 -13.65 16.53
C GLU A 34 -20.25 -13.20 15.83
N THR A 35 -20.13 -12.59 14.67
CA THR A 35 -21.25 -12.11 13.85
C THR A 35 -21.08 -12.59 12.43
N GLU A 36 -22.18 -12.80 11.76
CA GLU A 36 -22.23 -13.20 10.35
C GLU A 36 -22.30 -11.98 9.44
N ASP A 37 -21.71 -12.07 8.26
CA ASP A 37 -21.89 -11.08 7.21
C ASP A 37 -23.28 -11.21 6.58
N ILE A 38 -23.57 -10.34 5.62
CA ILE A 38 -24.84 -10.34 4.90
C ILE A 38 -25.16 -11.66 4.17
N TYR A 39 -24.23 -12.58 4.09
CA TYR A 39 -24.38 -13.90 3.48
C TYR A 39 -24.45 -15.04 4.50
N GLY A 40 -24.62 -14.73 5.80
CA GLY A 40 -24.66 -15.73 6.86
C GLY A 40 -23.30 -16.38 7.15
N ARG A 41 -22.18 -15.72 6.85
CA ARG A 41 -20.84 -16.18 7.15
C ARG A 41 -20.25 -15.36 8.31
N PRO A 42 -19.33 -15.93 9.07
CA PRO A 42 -18.61 -15.15 10.07
C PRO A 42 -17.97 -13.91 9.48
N LEU A 43 -18.20 -12.75 10.11
CA LEU A 43 -17.62 -11.48 9.69
C LEU A 43 -16.10 -11.50 9.88
N SER A 44 -15.44 -10.59 9.16
CA SER A 44 -14.01 -10.37 9.28
C SER A 44 -13.63 -9.87 10.67
N THR A 45 -12.35 -10.00 11.02
CA THR A 45 -11.77 -9.48 12.28
C THR A 45 -12.05 -7.98 12.52
N ASP A 46 -12.55 -7.25 11.49
CA ASP A 46 -12.85 -5.82 11.57
C ASP A 46 -14.28 -5.52 12.02
N ALA A 47 -15.13 -6.55 12.22
CA ALA A 47 -16.49 -6.35 12.69
C ALA A 47 -16.51 -5.78 14.11
N PRO A 48 -17.40 -4.79 14.41
CA PRO A 48 -17.54 -4.26 15.76
C PRO A 48 -18.16 -5.30 16.69
N LEU A 49 -17.43 -5.65 17.72
CA LEU A 49 -17.85 -6.58 18.77
C LEU A 49 -18.23 -5.83 20.04
N ARG A 50 -19.04 -6.48 20.89
CA ARG A 50 -19.26 -6.02 22.25
C ARG A 50 -17.97 -6.18 23.06
N ILE A 51 -17.64 -5.19 23.89
CA ILE A 51 -16.41 -5.20 24.68
C ILE A 51 -16.50 -6.28 25.76
N ASP A 52 -15.52 -7.17 25.72
CA ASP A 52 -15.23 -8.18 26.71
C ASP A 52 -13.84 -7.88 27.32
N LEU A 53 -13.82 -7.63 28.64
CA LEU A 53 -12.62 -7.21 29.36
C LEU A 53 -11.57 -8.33 29.43
N ASP A 54 -11.96 -9.58 29.40
CA ASP A 54 -11.06 -10.74 29.53
C ASP A 54 -10.23 -10.97 28.28
N THR A 55 -10.76 -10.58 27.12
CA THR A 55 -10.07 -10.71 25.82
C THR A 55 -9.34 -9.45 25.39
N LEU A 56 -9.59 -8.31 26.06
CA LEU A 56 -9.09 -7.00 25.65
C LEU A 56 -7.56 -6.91 25.76
N ASP A 57 -6.93 -6.51 24.65
CA ASP A 57 -5.49 -6.26 24.58
C ASP A 57 -5.22 -4.76 24.83
N VAL A 58 -4.79 -4.44 26.04
CA VAL A 58 -4.36 -3.08 26.43
C VAL A 58 -2.89 -3.10 26.84
N PRO A 59 -2.17 -1.95 26.69
CA PRO A 59 -0.80 -1.86 27.17
C PRO A 59 -0.68 -2.17 28.66
N ALA A 60 0.46 -2.74 29.05
CA ALA A 60 0.77 -2.91 30.46
C ALA A 60 0.85 -1.52 31.16
N PRO A 61 0.43 -1.43 32.43
CA PRO A 61 0.55 -0.19 33.21
C PRO A 61 1.99 0.30 33.30
N GLY A 62 2.19 1.64 33.34
CA GLY A 62 3.46 2.28 33.67
C GLY A 62 4.39 2.60 32.50
N GLY A 63 3.96 2.48 31.25
CA GLY A 63 4.71 3.01 30.11
C GLY A 63 4.37 4.48 29.88
N GLU A 64 5.35 5.39 29.95
CA GLU A 64 5.16 6.78 29.54
C GLU A 64 4.95 6.86 28.03
N ALA A 65 3.91 7.59 27.61
CA ALA A 65 3.66 7.82 26.20
C ALA A 65 4.64 8.86 25.62
N VAL A 66 5.13 8.60 24.43
CA VAL A 66 6.04 9.49 23.72
C VAL A 66 5.29 10.70 23.21
N ASP A 67 5.78 11.91 23.51
CA ASP A 67 5.24 13.15 22.96
C ASP A 67 5.56 13.27 21.45
N PRO A 68 4.55 13.18 20.56
CA PRO A 68 4.79 13.24 19.13
C PRO A 68 5.24 14.64 18.67
N ALA A 69 4.91 15.71 19.41
CA ALA A 69 5.32 17.07 19.04
C ALA A 69 6.85 17.21 18.96
N ARG A 70 7.59 16.38 19.69
CA ARG A 70 9.08 16.35 19.61
C ARG A 70 9.60 15.78 18.30
N TRP A 71 8.79 14.98 17.60
CA TRP A 71 9.18 14.25 16.41
C TRP A 71 8.58 14.81 15.12
N LEU A 72 7.38 15.37 15.19
CA LEU A 72 6.72 15.92 14.00
C LEU A 72 7.50 17.11 13.44
N PRO A 73 7.75 17.18 12.12
CA PRO A 73 8.29 18.36 11.48
C PRO A 73 7.32 19.53 11.63
N GLU A 74 7.86 20.76 11.73
CA GLU A 74 7.05 21.97 11.83
C GLU A 74 6.06 22.13 10.66
N SER A 75 6.46 21.69 9.47
CA SER A 75 5.60 21.68 8.27
C SER A 75 4.35 20.78 8.40
N VAL A 76 4.35 19.83 9.34
CA VAL A 76 3.22 18.95 9.66
C VAL A 76 2.54 19.42 10.96
N LEU A 77 3.32 19.72 12.01
CA LEU A 77 2.81 20.05 13.34
C LEU A 77 1.97 21.35 13.31
N SER A 78 2.48 22.42 12.73
CA SER A 78 1.81 23.72 12.73
C SER A 78 0.46 23.68 12.00
N PRO A 79 0.32 23.18 10.76
CA PRO A 79 -1.00 23.06 10.12
C PRO A 79 -1.92 22.06 10.82
N LEU A 80 -1.37 21.01 11.48
CA LEU A 80 -2.17 20.08 12.26
C LEU A 80 -2.80 20.76 13.49
N LEU A 81 -2.03 21.53 14.24
CA LEU A 81 -2.54 22.28 15.39
C LEU A 81 -3.65 23.28 14.97
N VAL A 82 -3.46 23.98 13.85
CA VAL A 82 -4.49 24.88 13.30
C VAL A 82 -5.79 24.13 12.98
N ALA A 83 -5.70 22.95 12.37
CA ALA A 83 -6.88 22.13 12.07
C ALA A 83 -7.58 21.62 13.34
N LEU A 84 -6.81 21.24 14.35
CA LEU A 84 -7.34 20.77 15.64
C LEU A 84 -7.99 21.91 16.45
N ASP A 85 -7.39 23.09 16.46
CA ASP A 85 -7.95 24.28 17.12
C ASP A 85 -9.27 24.71 16.46
N ALA A 86 -9.35 24.65 15.12
CA ALA A 86 -10.58 24.92 14.39
C ALA A 86 -11.69 23.90 14.75
N ALA A 87 -11.34 22.60 14.81
CA ALA A 87 -12.28 21.55 15.21
C ALA A 87 -12.75 21.70 16.66
N ALA A 88 -11.86 22.12 17.58
CA ALA A 88 -12.20 22.38 18.97
C ALA A 88 -13.15 23.61 19.10
N ALA A 89 -12.92 24.66 18.33
CA ALA A 89 -13.79 25.84 18.28
C ALA A 89 -15.18 25.49 17.73
N GLU A 90 -15.26 24.66 16.67
CA GLU A 90 -16.53 24.16 16.13
C GLU A 90 -17.26 23.31 17.18
N LEU A 91 -16.55 22.39 17.85
CA LEU A 91 -17.12 21.59 18.94
C LEU A 91 -17.71 22.46 20.06
N ALA A 92 -17.02 23.52 20.47
CA ALA A 92 -17.48 24.42 21.51
C ALA A 92 -18.74 25.21 21.10
N SER A 93 -18.98 25.41 19.80
CA SER A 93 -20.16 26.08 19.26
C SER A 93 -21.40 25.20 19.15
N LEU A 94 -21.26 23.88 19.26
CA LEU A 94 -22.38 22.93 19.14
C LEU A 94 -23.27 23.01 20.39
N SER A 95 -24.59 23.03 20.17
CA SER A 95 -25.56 22.93 21.28
C SER A 95 -25.51 21.53 21.92
N GLU A 96 -25.79 21.44 23.23
CA GLU A 96 -25.79 20.15 23.97
C GLU A 96 -26.73 19.09 23.35
N ASP A 97 -27.77 19.52 22.61
CA ASP A 97 -28.72 18.65 21.94
C ASP A 97 -28.28 18.19 20.54
N ALA A 98 -27.27 18.82 19.95
CA ALA A 98 -26.92 18.59 18.54
C ALA A 98 -26.16 17.29 18.28
N TRP A 99 -25.47 16.74 19.28
CA TRP A 99 -24.60 15.58 19.07
C TRP A 99 -24.66 14.57 20.22
N ARG A 100 -25.50 13.57 20.07
CA ARG A 100 -25.40 12.35 20.89
C ARG A 100 -24.58 11.31 20.10
N ALA A 101 -23.26 11.40 20.21
CA ALA A 101 -22.37 10.47 19.57
C ALA A 101 -22.25 9.15 20.34
N GLY A 102 -21.69 8.18 19.68
CA GLY A 102 -21.61 6.78 19.90
C GLY A 102 -21.55 6.29 21.35
N LYS A 103 -22.43 5.34 21.67
CA LYS A 103 -22.38 4.60 22.93
C LYS A 103 -21.22 3.62 22.93
N ALA A 104 -20.67 3.34 24.12
CA ALA A 104 -19.78 2.21 24.31
C ALA A 104 -20.54 0.89 24.11
N HIS A 105 -20.04 0.00 23.29
CA HIS A 105 -20.60 -1.34 23.10
C HIS A 105 -20.21 -2.27 24.26
N ILE A 106 -20.63 -1.90 25.49
CA ILE A 106 -20.38 -2.64 26.73
C ILE A 106 -21.63 -2.57 27.61
N ALA A 107 -21.80 -3.53 28.53
CA ALA A 107 -22.86 -3.42 29.52
C ALA A 107 -22.60 -2.22 30.44
N PRO A 108 -23.62 -1.40 30.76
CA PRO A 108 -23.44 -0.21 31.60
C PRO A 108 -22.79 -0.48 32.98
N ARG A 109 -23.00 -1.70 33.51
CA ARG A 109 -22.39 -2.14 34.79
C ARG A 109 -20.86 -2.38 34.67
N ASP A 110 -20.37 -2.74 33.47
CA ASP A 110 -18.99 -3.12 33.20
C ASP A 110 -18.15 -1.92 32.71
N TYR A 111 -18.82 -0.86 32.25
CA TYR A 111 -18.18 0.36 31.74
C TYR A 111 -17.20 1.01 32.75
N PRO A 112 -17.54 1.19 34.03
CA PRO A 112 -16.58 1.71 35.01
C PRO A 112 -15.34 0.82 35.17
N SER A 113 -15.47 -0.50 35.01
CA SER A 113 -14.32 -1.44 35.07
C SER A 113 -13.42 -1.28 33.87
N LEU A 114 -13.99 -1.12 32.64
CA LEU A 114 -13.23 -0.78 31.45
C LEU A 114 -12.43 0.51 31.65
N LEU A 115 -13.08 1.57 32.15
CA LEU A 115 -12.42 2.85 32.37
C LEU A 115 -11.30 2.76 33.41
N ARG A 116 -11.45 1.98 34.48
CA ARG A 116 -10.36 1.71 35.44
C ARG A 116 -9.18 1.00 34.77
N THR A 117 -9.45 0.00 33.94
CA THR A 117 -8.40 -0.70 33.17
C THR A 117 -7.68 0.27 32.24
N MET A 118 -8.42 1.10 31.48
CA MET A 118 -7.83 2.10 30.59
C MET A 118 -7.02 3.15 31.37
N HIS A 119 -7.52 3.61 32.52
CA HIS A 119 -6.82 4.58 33.36
C HIS A 119 -5.53 4.01 33.95
N ALA A 120 -5.58 2.78 34.48
CA ALA A 120 -4.39 2.09 34.96
C ALA A 120 -3.33 1.86 33.87
N ALA A 121 -3.76 1.70 32.63
CA ALA A 121 -2.88 1.61 31.46
C ALA A 121 -2.41 2.98 30.93
N GLY A 122 -2.83 4.10 31.54
CA GLY A 122 -2.47 5.45 31.10
C GLY A 122 -3.15 5.91 29.81
N LEU A 123 -4.25 5.26 29.41
CA LEU A 123 -4.95 5.56 28.14
C LEU A 123 -6.03 6.64 28.28
N VAL A 124 -6.49 6.89 29.49
CA VAL A 124 -7.48 7.94 29.79
C VAL A 124 -7.17 8.67 31.09
N GLU A 125 -7.55 9.93 31.14
CA GLU A 125 -7.64 10.76 32.33
C GLU A 125 -9.08 11.20 32.56
N PHE A 126 -9.45 11.55 33.81
CA PHE A 126 -10.80 11.99 34.13
C PHE A 126 -10.81 13.49 34.36
N ARG A 127 -11.76 14.18 33.71
CA ARG A 127 -11.99 15.61 33.89
C ARG A 127 -13.40 15.87 34.43
N PRO A 128 -13.60 16.86 35.31
CA PRO A 128 -14.92 17.17 35.86
C PRO A 128 -15.92 17.60 34.78
N GLY A 129 -17.18 17.27 35.01
CA GLY A 129 -18.30 17.68 34.16
C GLY A 129 -18.60 16.74 33.01
N ARG A 130 -19.54 17.18 32.16
CA ARG A 130 -19.94 16.52 30.92
C ARG A 130 -19.45 17.31 29.72
N ARG A 131 -19.36 16.65 28.58
CA ARG A 131 -19.06 17.27 27.28
C ARG A 131 -20.27 17.10 26.35
N SER A 132 -20.35 17.91 25.32
CA SER A 132 -21.43 17.83 24.30
C SER A 132 -21.23 16.68 23.31
N LEU A 133 -20.00 16.20 23.13
CA LEU A 133 -19.66 15.13 22.21
C LEU A 133 -18.84 14.06 22.92
N TYR A 134 -19.22 12.78 22.75
CA TYR A 134 -18.40 11.63 23.17
C TYR A 134 -18.23 10.65 22.05
N LEU A 135 -17.11 9.91 22.10
CA LEU A 135 -16.77 8.85 21.16
C LEU A 135 -17.28 7.51 21.67
N GLY A 136 -17.79 6.70 20.76
CA GLY A 136 -18.18 5.32 21.06
C GLY A 136 -16.96 4.40 21.16
N LEU A 137 -17.14 3.27 21.84
CA LEU A 137 -16.14 2.23 22.04
C LEU A 137 -16.68 0.89 21.57
N PHE A 138 -15.87 0.11 20.85
CA PHE A 138 -16.17 -1.28 20.48
C PHE A 138 -14.88 -2.08 20.36
N GLN A 139 -14.98 -3.38 20.23
CA GLN A 139 -13.85 -4.26 19.95
C GLN A 139 -13.86 -4.74 18.52
N VAL A 140 -12.67 -5.12 18.02
CA VAL A 140 -12.51 -5.95 16.84
C VAL A 140 -11.65 -7.15 17.19
N ALA A 141 -11.92 -8.29 16.55
CA ALA A 141 -11.17 -9.50 16.79
C ALA A 141 -9.70 -9.34 16.39
N LYS A 142 -8.80 -9.95 17.18
CA LYS A 142 -7.37 -10.08 16.94
C LYS A 142 -7.01 -11.57 16.90
N ARG A 143 -5.88 -11.91 16.30
CA ARG A 143 -5.41 -13.32 16.31
C ARG A 143 -5.28 -13.85 17.75
N HIS A 144 -5.40 -15.15 17.94
CA HIS A 144 -5.26 -15.85 19.22
C HIS A 144 -6.31 -15.47 20.29
N GLY A 145 -7.58 -15.26 19.87
CA GLY A 145 -8.69 -15.00 20.79
C GLY A 145 -8.61 -13.67 21.56
N ARG A 146 -7.64 -12.82 21.24
CA ARG A 146 -7.57 -11.45 21.78
C ARG A 146 -8.41 -10.48 20.95
N THR A 147 -8.73 -9.34 21.55
CA THR A 147 -9.48 -8.28 20.89
C THR A 147 -8.75 -6.95 21.01
N ARG A 148 -9.00 -6.06 20.06
CA ARG A 148 -8.44 -4.71 20.04
C ARG A 148 -9.55 -3.70 20.31
N LEU A 149 -9.30 -2.77 21.23
CA LEU A 149 -10.20 -1.65 21.48
C LEU A 149 -10.15 -0.65 20.35
N ILE A 150 -11.29 -0.30 19.81
CA ILE A 150 -11.45 0.75 18.81
C ILE A 150 -12.33 1.86 19.36
N ILE A 151 -11.90 3.08 19.14
CA ILE A 151 -12.64 4.28 19.48
C ILE A 151 -13.25 4.84 18.20
N ASN A 152 -14.57 5.02 18.18
CA ASN A 152 -15.26 5.53 16.99
C ASN A 152 -14.96 7.02 16.79
N GLY A 153 -13.93 7.32 16.03
CA GLY A 153 -13.50 8.69 15.71
C GLY A 153 -14.33 9.39 14.65
N ILE A 154 -15.35 8.76 14.05
CA ILE A 154 -16.14 9.37 12.95
C ILE A 154 -16.66 10.76 13.29
N PRO A 155 -17.20 11.05 14.49
CA PRO A 155 -17.68 12.39 14.82
C PRO A 155 -16.58 13.45 14.75
N ILE A 156 -15.42 13.14 15.33
CA ILE A 156 -14.25 14.05 15.33
C ILE A 156 -13.66 14.18 13.93
N ASN A 157 -13.56 13.09 13.17
CA ASN A 157 -13.08 13.14 11.81
C ASN A 157 -13.92 14.05 10.90
N ARG A 158 -15.22 14.21 11.20
CA ARG A 158 -16.10 15.16 10.51
C ARG A 158 -15.80 16.61 10.86
N LEU A 159 -15.49 16.89 12.14
CA LEU A 159 -15.10 18.22 12.59
C LEU A 159 -13.73 18.64 12.03
N ILE A 160 -12.76 17.72 12.05
CA ILE A 160 -11.42 17.98 11.48
C ILE A 160 -11.50 18.13 9.95
N GLY A 161 -12.47 17.46 9.30
CA GLY A 161 -12.63 17.51 7.86
C GLY A 161 -11.60 16.71 7.09
N GLN A 162 -11.39 17.08 5.83
CA GLN A 162 -10.44 16.42 4.95
C GLN A 162 -9.02 16.93 5.21
N LEU A 163 -8.09 16.01 5.44
CA LEU A 163 -6.68 16.32 5.58
C LEU A 163 -6.05 16.47 4.18
N ASP A 164 -5.62 17.67 3.84
CA ASP A 164 -5.03 18.02 2.55
C ASP A 164 -3.59 18.58 2.70
N GLY A 165 -2.89 18.72 1.59
CA GLY A 165 -1.54 19.28 1.56
C GLY A 165 -0.56 18.50 2.42
N ALA A 166 0.10 19.18 3.37
CA ALA A 166 1.08 18.61 4.29
C ALA A 166 0.48 17.59 5.29
N LEU A 167 -0.84 17.64 5.52
CA LEU A 167 -1.54 16.72 6.41
C LEU A 167 -1.98 15.43 5.73
N ARG A 168 -1.79 15.32 4.41
CA ARG A 168 -2.11 14.11 3.67
C ARG A 168 -0.97 13.11 3.71
N VAL A 169 -1.12 12.08 4.52
CA VAL A 169 -0.14 10.98 4.56
C VAL A 169 -0.16 10.20 3.25
N ARG A 170 1.01 10.04 2.64
CA ARG A 170 1.25 9.23 1.45
C ARG A 170 2.07 8.00 1.80
N MET A 171 1.52 7.17 2.68
CA MET A 171 2.20 5.96 3.13
C MET A 171 2.66 5.08 1.96
N PRO A 172 3.70 4.27 2.17
CA PRO A 172 4.14 3.26 1.22
C PRO A 172 2.99 2.38 0.74
N GLN A 173 2.97 2.10 -0.56
CA GLN A 173 1.97 1.26 -1.20
C GLN A 173 2.65 0.06 -1.88
N PRO A 174 1.91 -0.99 -2.24
CA PRO A 174 2.45 -2.17 -2.91
C PRO A 174 3.34 -1.90 -4.13
N ASP A 175 3.04 -0.84 -4.88
CA ASP A 175 3.82 -0.48 -6.07
C ASP A 175 5.27 -0.04 -5.77
N LEU A 176 5.59 0.34 -4.52
CA LEU A 176 6.98 0.63 -4.14
C LEU A 176 7.85 -0.63 -4.21
N LEU A 177 7.35 -1.76 -3.70
CA LEU A 177 8.07 -3.03 -3.82
C LEU A 177 8.23 -3.46 -5.28
N ALA A 178 7.24 -3.17 -6.11
CA ALA A 178 7.31 -3.45 -7.55
C ALA A 178 8.30 -2.53 -8.31
N ARG A 179 8.85 -1.49 -7.69
CA ARG A 179 9.88 -0.59 -8.26
C ARG A 179 11.30 -1.03 -7.94
N VAL A 180 11.49 -1.89 -6.94
CA VAL A 180 12.82 -2.43 -6.58
C VAL A 180 13.31 -3.35 -7.67
N ARG A 181 14.58 -3.19 -8.07
CA ARG A 181 15.30 -4.05 -9.00
C ARG A 181 16.53 -4.60 -8.33
N ILE A 182 16.69 -5.90 -8.41
CA ILE A 182 17.86 -6.60 -7.88
C ILE A 182 18.67 -7.20 -9.04
N PRO A 183 19.99 -7.34 -8.89
CA PRO A 183 20.85 -7.91 -9.92
C PRO A 183 20.41 -9.36 -10.29
N PRO A 184 20.60 -9.78 -11.54
CA PRO A 184 20.33 -11.16 -11.94
C PRO A 184 21.03 -12.18 -11.04
N GLY A 185 20.28 -13.15 -10.54
CA GLY A 185 20.79 -14.21 -9.65
C GLY A 185 21.05 -13.79 -8.20
N ALA A 186 20.83 -12.52 -7.83
CA ALA A 186 20.90 -12.09 -6.46
C ALA A 186 19.67 -12.57 -5.66
N SER A 187 19.87 -12.83 -4.37
CA SER A 187 18.78 -13.14 -3.43
C SER A 187 18.43 -11.93 -2.60
N LEU A 188 17.16 -11.82 -2.23
CA LEU A 188 16.65 -10.77 -1.35
C LEU A 188 16.67 -11.26 0.11
N SER A 189 17.29 -10.50 0.99
CA SER A 189 17.26 -10.69 2.44
C SER A 189 16.24 -9.75 3.05
N VAL A 190 15.29 -10.27 3.83
CA VAL A 190 14.17 -9.52 4.40
C VAL A 190 14.17 -9.63 5.92
N GLY A 191 14.10 -8.50 6.60
CA GLY A 191 13.89 -8.40 8.04
C GLY A 191 12.60 -7.65 8.35
N LEU A 192 11.86 -8.07 9.39
CA LEU A 192 10.60 -7.42 9.78
C LEU A 192 10.64 -7.04 11.26
N ALA A 193 10.03 -5.90 11.58
CA ALA A 193 9.78 -5.46 12.94
C ALA A 193 8.40 -4.78 13.04
N ASP A 194 7.76 -4.87 14.21
CA ASP A 194 6.44 -4.30 14.49
C ASP A 194 6.50 -3.59 15.84
N LEU A 195 6.05 -2.34 15.91
CA LEU A 195 6.04 -1.55 17.14
C LEU A 195 4.93 -2.02 18.08
N ASP A 196 5.26 -2.19 19.36
CA ASP A 196 4.31 -2.71 20.34
C ASP A 196 3.31 -1.65 20.78
N ASN A 197 2.01 -1.92 20.52
CA ASN A 197 0.90 -1.03 20.88
C ASN A 197 1.08 0.43 20.44
N PHE A 198 1.61 0.63 19.25
CA PHE A 198 2.18 1.88 18.75
C PHE A 198 1.30 3.10 19.00
N PHE A 199 0.01 3.08 18.59
CA PHE A 199 -0.89 4.20 18.83
C PHE A 199 -1.01 4.59 20.32
N HIS A 200 -1.03 3.59 21.19
CA HIS A 200 -1.11 3.78 22.63
C HIS A 200 0.24 4.20 23.28
N ARG A 201 1.34 4.15 22.52
CA ARG A 201 2.65 4.67 22.93
C ARG A 201 2.87 6.13 22.54
N LEU A 202 1.96 6.74 21.80
CA LEU A 202 2.04 8.13 21.38
C LEU A 202 1.03 8.95 22.19
N ALA A 203 1.51 9.97 22.88
CA ALA A 203 0.64 10.90 23.59
C ALA A 203 -0.29 11.62 22.60
N ALA A 204 -1.52 11.87 22.99
CA ALA A 204 -2.38 12.75 22.24
C ALA A 204 -1.87 14.18 22.38
N LEU A 205 -1.83 14.94 21.28
CA LEU A 205 -1.63 16.38 21.35
C LEU A 205 -2.73 17.01 22.23
N PRO A 206 -2.45 18.05 23.01
CA PRO A 206 -3.43 18.63 23.94
C PRO A 206 -4.79 18.91 23.31
N GLN A 207 -4.81 19.52 22.11
CA GLN A 207 -6.05 19.81 21.38
C GLN A 207 -6.77 18.51 20.96
N LEU A 208 -6.04 17.48 20.60
CA LEU A 208 -6.61 16.20 20.22
C LEU A 208 -7.19 15.47 21.44
N ALA A 209 -6.54 15.55 22.60
CA ALA A 209 -7.07 15.00 23.85
C ALA A 209 -8.40 15.65 24.26
N GLU A 210 -8.56 16.98 24.02
CA GLU A 210 -9.85 17.67 24.23
C GLU A 210 -10.97 17.08 23.36
N LEU A 211 -10.67 16.74 22.12
CA LEU A 211 -11.62 16.17 21.17
C LEU A 211 -11.95 14.69 21.44
N HIS A 212 -11.08 13.97 22.15
CA HIS A 212 -11.21 12.54 22.39
C HIS A 212 -11.92 12.20 23.72
N ALA A 213 -13.06 12.84 23.99
CA ALA A 213 -13.89 12.55 25.16
C ALA A 213 -14.72 11.27 24.97
N LEU A 214 -14.80 10.44 26.01
CA LEU A 214 -15.64 9.25 26.06
C LEU A 214 -16.90 9.51 26.88
N GLU A 215 -17.87 8.58 26.86
CA GLU A 215 -19.12 8.70 27.58
C GLU A 215 -18.87 8.98 29.08
N PRO A 216 -19.49 10.02 29.67
CA PRO A 216 -19.26 10.40 31.07
C PRO A 216 -19.78 9.36 32.04
N VAL A 217 -19.15 9.27 33.20
CA VAL A 217 -19.49 8.33 34.27
C VAL A 217 -19.68 9.07 35.59
N ASP A 218 -20.51 8.54 36.48
CA ASP A 218 -20.64 9.04 37.86
C ASP A 218 -19.31 8.90 38.60
N GLY A 219 -18.74 10.00 39.07
CA GLY A 219 -17.45 10.04 39.74
C GLY A 219 -17.38 9.12 40.99
N ARG A 220 -18.50 8.88 41.67
CA ARG A 220 -18.57 7.93 42.77
C ARG A 220 -18.19 6.50 42.35
N LYS A 221 -18.63 6.07 41.14
CA LYS A 221 -18.29 4.76 40.56
C LYS A 221 -16.79 4.62 40.24
N MET A 222 -16.11 5.75 40.11
CA MET A 222 -14.68 5.81 39.85
C MET A 222 -13.83 6.11 41.08
N GLY A 223 -14.46 6.39 42.25
CA GLY A 223 -13.76 6.86 43.44
C GLY A 223 -13.24 8.29 43.35
N LEU A 224 -13.81 9.09 42.48
CA LEU A 224 -13.38 10.49 42.19
C LEU A 224 -14.30 11.56 42.82
N GLY A 225 -15.17 11.15 43.77
CA GLY A 225 -16.11 12.05 44.45
C GLY A 225 -17.45 12.17 43.73
N ASP A 226 -18.25 13.16 44.19
CA ASP A 226 -19.59 13.41 43.69
C ASP A 226 -19.56 14.18 42.35
N GLY A 227 -20.49 13.83 41.47
CA GLY A 227 -20.67 14.50 40.19
C GLY A 227 -20.24 13.64 38.99
N TRP A 228 -20.44 14.21 37.81
CA TRP A 228 -20.06 13.56 36.56
C TRP A 228 -18.60 13.85 36.22
N VAL A 229 -17.90 12.81 35.75
CA VAL A 229 -16.56 12.92 35.19
C VAL A 229 -16.55 12.39 33.76
N THR A 230 -15.83 13.07 32.88
CA THR A 230 -15.67 12.66 31.49
C THR A 230 -14.26 12.10 31.31
N PRO A 231 -14.12 10.83 30.83
CA PRO A 231 -12.81 10.30 30.45
C PRO A 231 -12.35 10.93 29.14
N HIS A 232 -11.10 11.36 29.08
CA HIS A 232 -10.43 11.86 27.88
C HIS A 232 -9.27 10.95 27.53
N CYS A 233 -9.14 10.56 26.26
CA CYS A 233 -8.01 9.73 25.83
C CYS A 233 -6.73 10.57 25.84
N THR A 234 -5.71 10.02 26.53
CA THR A 234 -4.39 10.64 26.69
C THR A 234 -3.39 10.25 25.60
N THR A 235 -3.76 9.26 24.79
CA THR A 235 -2.92 8.72 23.71
C THR A 235 -3.64 8.81 22.35
N CYS A 236 -2.90 8.62 21.28
CA CYS A 236 -3.48 8.49 19.95
C CYS A 236 -4.46 7.32 19.91
N ILE A 237 -5.62 7.53 19.30
CA ILE A 237 -6.68 6.51 19.22
C ILE A 237 -6.75 5.89 17.83
N MET A 238 -7.02 4.59 17.79
CA MET A 238 -7.41 3.92 16.54
C MET A 238 -8.84 4.34 16.19
N GLY A 239 -9.00 4.93 15.00
CA GLY A 239 -10.28 5.47 14.51
C GLY A 239 -10.28 6.99 14.28
N SER A 240 -9.31 7.73 14.81
CA SER A 240 -9.08 9.14 14.44
C SER A 240 -8.33 9.23 13.11
N SER A 241 -8.76 10.13 12.21
CA SER A 241 -8.11 10.36 10.90
C SER A 241 -6.71 10.95 11.01
N VAL A 242 -6.41 11.64 12.12
CA VAL A 242 -5.08 12.25 12.36
C VAL A 242 -4.10 11.30 13.04
N SER A 243 -4.58 10.28 13.75
CA SER A 243 -3.68 9.34 14.44
C SER A 243 -2.71 8.61 13.49
N PRO A 244 -3.12 8.13 12.30
CA PRO A 244 -2.18 7.56 11.32
C PRO A 244 -1.13 8.55 10.82
N LEU A 245 -1.49 9.83 10.63
CA LEU A 245 -0.54 10.89 10.27
C LEU A 245 0.52 11.05 11.35
N ILE A 246 0.09 11.25 12.61
CA ILE A 246 0.98 11.43 13.75
C ILE A 246 1.90 10.20 13.91
N ALA A 247 1.32 9.01 13.93
CA ALA A 247 2.03 7.77 14.16
C ALA A 247 3.07 7.50 13.05
N HIS A 248 2.65 7.53 11.80
CA HIS A 248 3.53 7.27 10.68
C HIS A 248 4.68 8.28 10.59
N THR A 249 4.36 9.58 10.66
CA THR A 249 5.38 10.64 10.60
C THR A 249 6.35 10.51 11.77
N THR A 250 5.89 10.21 12.98
CA THR A 250 6.75 9.98 14.14
C THR A 250 7.72 8.82 13.89
N ALA A 251 7.23 7.67 13.41
CA ALA A 251 8.09 6.51 13.14
C ALA A 251 9.16 6.83 12.09
N VAL A 252 8.78 7.49 10.99
CA VAL A 252 9.74 7.92 9.95
C VAL A 252 10.77 8.88 10.51
N GLN A 253 10.36 9.87 11.32
CA GLN A 253 11.27 10.85 11.90
C GLN A 253 12.23 10.27 12.95
N VAL A 254 11.80 9.25 13.71
CA VAL A 254 12.70 8.51 14.61
C VAL A 254 13.85 7.89 13.83
N LEU A 255 13.56 7.19 12.74
CA LEU A 255 14.58 6.57 11.88
C LEU A 255 15.44 7.62 11.18
N THR A 256 14.84 8.69 10.66
CA THR A 256 15.55 9.77 9.95
C THR A 256 16.53 10.49 10.88
N ARG A 257 16.14 10.80 12.12
CA ARG A 257 17.06 11.41 13.10
C ARG A 257 18.12 10.43 13.57
N ALA A 258 17.77 9.17 13.80
CA ALA A 258 18.76 8.15 14.14
C ALA A 258 19.80 7.97 13.04
N LEU A 259 19.42 8.16 11.77
CA LEU A 259 20.34 8.14 10.63
C LEU A 259 21.24 9.38 10.61
N ALA A 260 20.69 10.57 10.94
CA ALA A 260 21.45 11.82 10.93
C ALA A 260 22.42 11.96 12.11
N ASP A 261 21.99 11.55 13.31
CA ASP A 261 22.65 11.88 14.57
C ASP A 261 23.42 10.69 15.18
N GLY A 262 23.21 9.48 14.70
CA GLY A 262 23.75 8.25 15.30
C GLY A 262 24.69 7.45 14.40
N PRO A 263 25.38 6.45 14.99
CA PRO A 263 26.16 5.51 14.20
C PRO A 263 25.26 4.64 13.34
N THR A 264 25.54 4.59 12.05
CA THR A 264 24.87 3.71 11.08
C THR A 264 25.51 2.33 11.05
N PRO A 265 24.80 1.29 10.60
CA PRO A 265 25.40 -0.03 10.38
C PRO A 265 26.55 0.06 9.37
N GLU A 266 27.70 -0.50 9.74
CA GLU A 266 28.90 -0.45 8.91
C GLU A 266 28.68 -1.10 7.54
N GLY A 267 29.17 -0.46 6.49
CA GLY A 267 29.07 -0.93 5.11
C GLY A 267 27.65 -0.94 4.53
N CYS A 268 26.72 -0.16 5.10
CA CYS A 268 25.35 -0.03 4.62
C CYS A 268 25.06 1.40 4.16
N THR A 269 24.45 1.51 2.99
CA THR A 269 23.80 2.74 2.51
C THR A 269 22.31 2.64 2.79
N LEU A 270 21.83 3.36 3.80
CA LEU A 270 20.44 3.25 4.25
C LEU A 270 19.51 4.17 3.48
N HIS A 271 18.40 3.62 2.99
CA HIS A 271 17.32 4.33 2.31
C HIS A 271 16.03 4.18 3.13
N ILE A 272 15.68 5.23 3.88
CA ILE A 272 14.42 5.25 4.66
C ILE A 272 13.29 5.67 3.73
N VAL A 273 12.29 4.79 3.58
CA VAL A 273 11.14 4.98 2.71
C VAL A 273 9.88 5.07 3.57
N GLY A 274 9.48 6.28 3.89
CA GLY A 274 8.23 6.62 4.57
C GLY A 274 7.12 7.01 3.60
N GLU A 275 7.47 7.55 2.43
CA GLU A 275 6.53 7.95 1.37
C GLU A 275 6.95 7.41 0.00
N ALA A 276 5.99 7.41 -0.92
CA ALA A 276 6.25 6.97 -2.29
C ALA A 276 7.31 7.82 -3.03
N ALA A 277 7.49 9.06 -2.62
CA ALA A 277 8.46 10.00 -3.20
C ALA A 277 9.91 9.65 -2.84
N ASP A 278 10.13 9.00 -1.68
CA ASP A 278 11.47 8.74 -1.14
C ASP A 278 12.26 7.72 -1.98
N MET A 279 11.57 6.83 -2.70
CA MET A 279 12.22 5.78 -3.51
C MET A 279 12.42 6.16 -4.99
N GLY A 280 11.82 7.25 -5.46
CA GLY A 280 11.81 7.56 -6.90
C GLY A 280 10.96 6.58 -7.73
N GLU A 281 11.23 6.53 -9.05
CA GLU A 281 10.40 5.81 -10.03
C GLU A 281 10.77 4.32 -10.16
N ILE A 282 12.03 4.02 -9.93
CA ILE A 282 12.64 2.70 -9.95
C ILE A 282 13.88 2.77 -9.07
N PHE A 283 14.18 1.69 -8.37
CA PHE A 283 15.32 1.59 -7.49
C PHE A 283 16.16 0.37 -7.85
N PHE A 284 17.35 0.61 -8.38
CA PHE A 284 18.32 -0.46 -8.65
C PHE A 284 19.18 -0.68 -7.41
N MET A 285 18.92 -1.79 -6.72
CA MET A 285 19.60 -2.12 -5.47
C MET A 285 21.01 -2.60 -5.71
N GLY A 286 21.99 -1.91 -5.13
CA GLY A 286 23.38 -2.34 -5.04
C GLY A 286 23.64 -3.24 -3.83
N MET A 287 24.86 -3.78 -3.74
CA MET A 287 25.22 -4.69 -2.64
C MET A 287 25.24 -4.00 -1.27
N ASP A 288 25.52 -2.70 -1.23
CA ASP A 288 25.60 -1.93 0.00
C ASP A 288 24.28 -1.25 0.38
N ASP A 289 23.32 -1.24 -0.54
CA ASP A 289 22.03 -0.61 -0.33
C ASP A 289 21.16 -1.43 0.62
N VAL A 290 20.52 -0.75 1.56
CA VAL A 290 19.51 -1.32 2.44
C VAL A 290 18.29 -0.39 2.47
N ILE A 291 17.14 -0.90 2.04
CA ILE A 291 15.87 -0.18 2.08
C ILE A 291 15.19 -0.47 3.41
N ILE A 292 14.80 0.58 4.12
CA ILE A 292 13.97 0.53 5.32
C ILE A 292 12.60 1.10 4.95
N LEU A 293 11.62 0.24 4.75
CA LEU A 293 10.26 0.61 4.42
C LEU A 293 9.44 0.71 5.70
N GLN A 294 8.97 1.92 6.04
CA GLN A 294 8.17 2.18 7.23
C GLN A 294 6.69 2.35 6.86
N PHE A 295 5.81 1.56 7.46
CA PHE A 295 4.36 1.68 7.29
C PHE A 295 3.66 1.58 8.65
N LEU A 296 3.28 2.72 9.22
CA LEU A 296 2.72 2.81 10.57
C LEU A 296 3.63 2.13 11.60
N ASP A 297 3.15 1.03 12.20
CA ASP A 297 3.86 0.18 13.17
C ASP A 297 4.78 -0.87 12.52
N ASP A 298 4.60 -1.15 11.24
CA ASP A 298 5.37 -2.16 10.51
C ASP A 298 6.62 -1.57 9.87
N THR A 299 7.77 -2.20 10.09
CA THR A 299 9.05 -1.88 9.44
C THR A 299 9.53 -3.09 8.66
N THR A 300 9.88 -2.88 7.39
CA THR A 300 10.48 -3.90 6.51
C THR A 300 11.88 -3.46 6.11
N VAL A 301 12.87 -4.31 6.33
CA VAL A 301 14.27 -4.10 5.93
C VAL A 301 14.56 -5.02 4.74
N LEU A 302 15.05 -4.45 3.63
CA LEU A 302 15.42 -5.20 2.42
C LEU A 302 16.88 -4.95 2.09
N ALA A 303 17.64 -6.01 1.85
CA ALA A 303 19.05 -5.95 1.40
C ALA A 303 19.37 -7.15 0.49
N LEU A 304 20.50 -7.07 -0.23
CA LEU A 304 21.03 -8.22 -0.98
C LEU A 304 21.94 -9.10 -0.11
N ASP A 305 22.39 -8.59 1.01
CA ASP A 305 23.25 -9.28 1.96
C ASP A 305 22.54 -9.49 3.30
N GLU A 306 22.52 -10.72 3.79
CA GLU A 306 21.81 -11.11 5.00
C GLU A 306 22.39 -10.43 6.26
N SER A 307 23.71 -10.31 6.34
CA SER A 307 24.36 -9.68 7.49
C SER A 307 24.05 -8.19 7.57
N ARG A 308 23.97 -7.50 6.42
CA ARG A 308 23.57 -6.08 6.36
C ARG A 308 22.11 -5.90 6.76
N ALA A 309 21.22 -6.76 6.25
CA ALA A 309 19.83 -6.75 6.67
C ALA A 309 19.68 -6.96 8.18
N ALA A 310 20.42 -7.92 8.75
CA ALA A 310 20.39 -8.22 10.18
C ALA A 310 20.89 -7.05 11.03
N ARG A 311 22.07 -6.47 10.69
CA ARG A 311 22.62 -5.30 11.40
C ARG A 311 21.68 -4.10 11.31
N THR A 312 21.06 -3.88 10.14
CA THR A 312 20.11 -2.78 9.98
C THR A 312 18.84 -3.01 10.77
N LEU A 313 18.30 -4.23 10.81
CA LEU A 313 17.17 -4.56 11.64
C LEU A 313 17.44 -4.31 13.14
N GLU A 314 18.61 -4.68 13.63
CA GLU A 314 19.05 -4.40 14.99
C GLU A 314 19.19 -2.89 15.24
N TRP A 315 19.71 -2.14 14.28
CA TRP A 315 19.78 -0.68 14.34
C TRP A 315 18.38 -0.06 14.43
N VAL A 316 17.42 -0.49 13.60
CA VAL A 316 16.01 -0.06 13.66
C VAL A 316 15.43 -0.31 15.05
N VAL A 317 15.59 -1.52 15.60
CA VAL A 317 15.10 -1.87 16.94
C VAL A 317 15.70 -0.97 18.02
N ARG A 318 17.00 -0.68 17.94
CA ARG A 318 17.66 0.25 18.87
C ARG A 318 17.15 1.68 18.72
N ALA A 319 16.99 2.17 17.50
CA ALA A 319 16.49 3.53 17.24
C ALA A 319 15.10 3.74 17.85
N PHE A 320 14.18 2.81 17.60
CA PHE A 320 12.84 2.88 18.19
C PHE A 320 12.85 2.74 19.72
N SER A 321 13.64 1.82 20.26
CA SER A 321 13.75 1.64 21.71
C SER A 321 14.31 2.89 22.39
N ALA A 322 15.32 3.55 21.81
CA ALA A 322 15.88 4.82 22.33
C ALA A 322 14.86 5.97 22.28
N ALA A 323 13.92 5.94 21.34
CA ALA A 323 12.81 6.90 21.23
C ALA A 323 11.64 6.58 22.17
N GLY A 324 11.70 5.53 22.98
CA GLY A 324 10.58 5.10 23.85
C GLY A 324 9.49 4.31 23.12
N LEU A 325 9.76 3.85 21.90
CA LEU A 325 8.84 3.08 21.05
C LEU A 325 9.32 1.62 20.97
N PRO A 326 8.97 0.75 21.92
CA PRO A 326 9.48 -0.61 21.93
C PRO A 326 8.93 -1.43 20.76
N VAL A 327 9.81 -2.26 20.20
CA VAL A 327 9.45 -3.25 19.18
C VAL A 327 8.94 -4.52 19.86
N LYS A 328 7.91 -5.12 19.33
CA LYS A 328 7.34 -6.38 19.80
C LYS A 328 8.26 -7.54 19.48
N LYS A 329 9.00 -8.04 20.49
CA LYS A 329 10.04 -9.09 20.31
C LYS A 329 9.54 -10.33 19.56
N SER A 330 8.30 -10.78 19.82
CA SER A 330 7.70 -11.94 19.16
C SER A 330 7.35 -11.73 17.68
N LYS A 331 7.43 -10.50 17.18
CA LYS A 331 7.16 -10.14 15.79
C LYS A 331 8.41 -9.69 15.01
N VAL A 332 9.57 -9.75 15.65
CA VAL A 332 10.84 -9.53 14.95
C VAL A 332 11.16 -10.77 14.14
N VAL A 333 11.15 -10.64 12.82
CA VAL A 333 11.53 -11.71 11.90
C VAL A 333 12.91 -11.40 11.36
N ARG A 334 13.88 -12.28 11.65
CA ARG A 334 15.27 -12.11 11.21
C ARG A 334 15.44 -12.48 9.73
N PRO A 335 16.34 -11.81 9.01
CA PRO A 335 16.73 -12.23 7.67
C PRO A 335 17.25 -13.68 7.68
N GLY A 336 17.04 -14.41 6.59
CA GLY A 336 17.46 -15.82 6.46
C GLY A 336 16.60 -16.83 7.22
N SER A 337 15.68 -16.39 8.10
CA SER A 337 14.87 -17.29 8.92
C SER A 337 13.77 -18.04 8.15
N GLN A 338 13.39 -17.57 6.97
CA GLN A 338 12.35 -18.17 6.13
C GLN A 338 12.54 -17.79 4.66
N ALA A 339 11.92 -18.57 3.75
CA ALA A 339 12.00 -18.33 2.31
C ALA A 339 10.98 -17.29 1.81
N THR A 340 9.93 -17.01 2.59
CA THR A 340 8.84 -16.08 2.25
C THR A 340 8.49 -15.25 3.46
N TYR A 341 8.37 -13.95 3.26
CA TYR A 341 8.05 -12.95 4.28
C TYR A 341 6.75 -12.24 3.91
N GLU A 342 5.93 -11.89 4.89
CA GLU A 342 4.71 -11.11 4.68
C GLU A 342 4.91 -9.67 5.18
N ALA A 343 4.87 -8.71 4.25
CA ALA A 343 4.95 -7.28 4.53
C ALA A 343 3.89 -6.53 3.73
N LEU A 344 3.21 -5.53 4.32
CA LEU A 344 2.15 -4.75 3.67
C LEU A 344 1.00 -5.62 3.11
N GLY A 345 0.75 -6.81 3.66
CA GLY A 345 -0.20 -7.78 3.10
C GLY A 345 0.28 -8.42 1.79
N LEU A 346 1.59 -8.38 1.51
CA LEU A 346 2.24 -8.98 0.35
C LEU A 346 3.23 -10.05 0.80
N GLU A 347 3.39 -11.09 0.01
CA GLU A 347 4.44 -12.08 0.15
C GLU A 347 5.67 -11.64 -0.65
N LEU A 348 6.82 -11.54 0.02
CA LEU A 348 8.14 -11.32 -0.56
C LEU A 348 8.94 -12.62 -0.43
N THR A 349 9.51 -13.10 -1.52
CA THR A 349 10.37 -14.28 -1.49
C THR A 349 11.85 -13.91 -1.50
N THR A 350 12.69 -14.75 -0.96
CA THR A 350 14.15 -14.60 -1.06
C THR A 350 14.66 -14.69 -2.50
N SER A 351 13.89 -15.29 -3.39
CA SER A 351 14.17 -15.30 -4.83
C SER A 351 13.82 -13.99 -5.55
N GLY A 352 13.41 -12.94 -4.85
CA GLY A 352 13.13 -11.62 -5.44
C GLY A 352 11.79 -11.52 -6.14
N THR A 353 10.77 -12.27 -5.70
CA THR A 353 9.41 -12.09 -6.21
C THR A 353 8.48 -11.50 -5.17
N VAL A 354 7.49 -10.72 -5.62
CA VAL A 354 6.44 -10.10 -4.79
C VAL A 354 5.08 -10.46 -5.35
N ARG A 355 4.17 -10.89 -4.48
CA ARG A 355 2.79 -11.20 -4.83
C ARG A 355 1.83 -10.82 -3.70
N PRO A 356 0.51 -10.72 -3.94
CA PRO A 356 -0.46 -10.51 -2.87
C PRO A 356 -0.36 -11.63 -1.82
N GLY A 357 -0.42 -11.28 -0.54
CA GLY A 357 -0.31 -12.23 0.57
C GLY A 357 -1.37 -13.33 0.52
N ARG A 358 -1.05 -14.52 1.03
CA ARG A 358 -1.96 -15.68 1.00
C ARG A 358 -3.31 -15.37 1.66
N SER A 359 -3.30 -14.74 2.82
CA SER A 359 -4.51 -14.37 3.54
C SER A 359 -5.37 -13.38 2.75
N LEU A 360 -4.74 -12.39 2.10
CA LEU A 360 -5.42 -11.41 1.26
C LEU A 360 -6.06 -12.05 0.03
N ARG A 361 -5.33 -12.93 -0.69
CA ARG A 361 -5.84 -13.67 -1.84
C ARG A 361 -7.03 -14.55 -1.46
N GLN A 362 -6.90 -15.32 -0.36
CA GLN A 362 -7.96 -16.19 0.13
C GLN A 362 -9.22 -15.39 0.46
N ARG A 363 -9.08 -14.23 1.12
CA ARG A 363 -10.21 -13.39 1.48
C ARG A 363 -10.90 -12.80 0.25
N ILE A 364 -10.14 -12.30 -0.73
CA ILE A 364 -10.70 -11.80 -1.99
C ILE A 364 -11.48 -12.90 -2.70
N ARG A 365 -10.96 -14.13 -2.72
CA ARG A 365 -11.61 -15.28 -3.33
C ARG A 365 -12.92 -15.64 -2.61
N VAL A 366 -12.85 -15.87 -1.30
CA VAL A 366 -14.03 -16.28 -0.50
C VAL A 366 -15.16 -15.25 -0.60
N ASP A 367 -14.83 -13.97 -0.48
CA ASP A 367 -15.83 -12.90 -0.57
C ASP A 367 -16.40 -12.76 -1.99
N GLY A 368 -15.55 -12.91 -3.03
CA GLY A 368 -15.98 -12.91 -4.43
C GLY A 368 -16.90 -14.08 -4.77
N GLU A 369 -16.51 -15.30 -4.38
CA GLU A 369 -17.32 -16.51 -4.58
C GLU A 369 -18.68 -16.42 -3.88
N ALA A 370 -18.72 -15.87 -2.67
CA ALA A 370 -19.97 -15.67 -1.95
C ALA A 370 -20.89 -14.67 -2.65
N MET A 371 -20.36 -13.54 -3.15
CA MET A 371 -21.15 -12.60 -3.95
C MET A 371 -21.72 -13.27 -5.21
N LEU A 372 -20.89 -14.05 -5.92
CA LEU A 372 -21.30 -14.76 -7.13
C LEU A 372 -22.38 -15.81 -6.85
N ALA A 373 -22.25 -16.57 -5.77
CA ALA A 373 -23.21 -17.59 -5.35
C ALA A 373 -24.55 -16.97 -4.96
N ASN A 374 -24.55 -15.90 -4.19
CA ASN A 374 -25.77 -15.22 -3.74
C ASN A 374 -26.43 -14.37 -4.85
N GLY A 375 -25.67 -13.92 -5.83
CA GLY A 375 -26.19 -13.09 -6.94
C GLY A 375 -26.46 -11.63 -6.56
N TRP A 376 -26.10 -11.21 -5.35
CA TRP A 376 -26.27 -9.83 -4.85
C TRP A 376 -25.18 -9.45 -3.86
N SER A 377 -25.05 -8.15 -3.58
CA SER A 377 -24.15 -7.60 -2.56
C SER A 377 -24.72 -6.30 -2.00
N THR A 378 -24.02 -5.69 -1.03
CA THR A 378 -24.27 -4.31 -0.59
C THR A 378 -23.18 -3.38 -1.12
N GLY A 379 -23.46 -2.07 -1.10
CA GLY A 379 -22.45 -1.06 -1.45
C GLY A 379 -21.22 -1.13 -0.55
N ALA A 380 -21.42 -1.32 0.75
CA ALA A 380 -20.34 -1.42 1.73
C ALA A 380 -19.47 -2.67 1.52
N PHE A 381 -20.09 -3.83 1.33
CA PHE A 381 -19.35 -5.08 1.12
C PHE A 381 -18.54 -5.06 -0.18
N MET A 382 -19.17 -4.61 -1.27
CA MET A 382 -18.50 -4.46 -2.57
C MET A 382 -17.35 -3.45 -2.50
N ALA A 383 -17.51 -2.33 -1.80
CA ALA A 383 -16.45 -1.34 -1.62
C ALA A 383 -15.27 -1.92 -0.85
N SER A 384 -15.52 -2.68 0.23
CA SER A 384 -14.50 -3.36 1.01
C SER A 384 -13.74 -4.40 0.17
N TRP A 385 -14.46 -5.25 -0.57
CA TRP A 385 -13.86 -6.22 -1.48
C TRP A 385 -13.02 -5.53 -2.57
N THR A 386 -13.56 -4.50 -3.22
CA THR A 386 -12.87 -3.72 -4.26
C THR A 386 -11.58 -3.08 -3.73
N SER A 387 -11.59 -2.58 -2.49
CA SER A 387 -10.39 -1.97 -1.87
C SER A 387 -9.26 -2.98 -1.71
N ARG A 388 -9.56 -4.21 -1.29
CA ARG A 388 -8.58 -5.30 -1.20
C ARG A 388 -8.03 -5.72 -2.57
N VAL A 389 -8.90 -5.79 -3.57
CA VAL A 389 -8.49 -6.04 -4.97
C VAL A 389 -7.57 -4.93 -5.46
N VAL A 390 -7.96 -3.65 -5.28
CA VAL A 390 -7.12 -2.50 -5.66
C VAL A 390 -5.76 -2.56 -5.01
N TRP A 391 -5.68 -2.86 -3.70
CA TRP A 391 -4.42 -2.99 -2.97
C TRP A 391 -3.50 -4.02 -3.63
N SER A 392 -4.04 -5.19 -3.99
CA SER A 392 -3.29 -6.23 -4.72
C SER A 392 -2.83 -5.75 -6.11
N LEU A 393 -3.71 -5.12 -6.88
CA LEU A 393 -3.45 -4.68 -8.25
C LEU A 393 -2.47 -3.50 -8.34
N LEU A 394 -2.18 -2.79 -7.22
CA LEU A 394 -1.14 -1.76 -7.20
C LEU A 394 0.24 -2.32 -7.53
N LEU A 395 0.51 -3.60 -7.35
CA LEU A 395 1.74 -4.25 -7.82
C LEU A 395 1.94 -4.14 -9.33
N ARG A 396 0.85 -4.13 -10.10
CA ARG A 396 0.83 -3.89 -11.55
C ARG A 396 -0.30 -2.93 -11.88
N ARG A 397 -0.05 -1.64 -11.81
CA ARG A 397 -1.09 -0.59 -11.93
C ARG A 397 -1.98 -0.68 -13.16
N LEU A 398 -1.48 -1.21 -14.27
CA LEU A 398 -2.30 -1.40 -15.48
C LEU A 398 -3.44 -2.42 -15.28
N GLU A 399 -3.33 -3.33 -14.30
CA GLU A 399 -4.42 -4.24 -13.94
C GLU A 399 -5.66 -3.50 -13.41
N LEU A 400 -5.50 -2.28 -12.87
CA LEU A 400 -6.61 -1.42 -12.46
C LEU A 400 -7.55 -1.06 -13.63
N SER A 401 -7.10 -1.22 -14.89
CA SER A 401 -7.94 -1.04 -16.08
C SER A 401 -9.08 -2.08 -16.16
N GLY A 402 -8.97 -3.18 -15.45
CA GLY A 402 -10.02 -4.20 -15.28
C GLY A 402 -11.17 -3.75 -14.38
N LEU A 403 -10.91 -2.82 -13.46
CA LEU A 403 -11.88 -2.34 -12.48
C LEU A 403 -12.74 -1.20 -13.06
N SER A 404 -13.98 -1.47 -13.40
CA SER A 404 -14.90 -0.43 -13.88
C SER A 404 -16.35 -0.64 -13.42
N VAL A 405 -16.83 -1.86 -13.41
CA VAL A 405 -18.22 -2.18 -13.09
C VAL A 405 -18.41 -2.22 -11.58
N ALA A 406 -17.43 -2.71 -10.81
CA ALA A 406 -17.47 -2.71 -9.36
C ALA A 406 -17.66 -1.28 -8.78
N TYR A 407 -16.94 -0.29 -9.30
CA TYR A 407 -17.13 1.11 -8.88
C TYR A 407 -18.51 1.67 -9.27
N ALA A 408 -19.04 1.28 -10.44
CA ALA A 408 -20.39 1.67 -10.85
C ALA A 408 -21.44 1.05 -9.91
N TYR A 409 -21.25 -0.23 -9.57
CA TYR A 409 -22.13 -0.95 -8.64
C TYR A 409 -22.17 -0.29 -7.24
N VAL A 410 -21.02 0.07 -6.66
CA VAL A 410 -20.96 0.75 -5.35
C VAL A 410 -21.79 2.05 -5.37
N ARG A 411 -21.69 2.83 -6.45
CA ARG A 411 -22.48 4.07 -6.59
C ARG A 411 -23.98 3.79 -6.68
N GLU A 412 -24.37 2.80 -7.46
CA GLU A 412 -25.79 2.41 -7.64
C GLU A 412 -26.38 1.84 -6.37
N ALA A 413 -25.58 1.12 -5.57
CA ALA A 413 -26.00 0.61 -4.27
C ALA A 413 -26.15 1.71 -3.20
N GLY A 414 -25.81 2.96 -3.49
CA GLY A 414 -25.94 4.08 -2.56
C GLY A 414 -24.63 4.53 -1.89
N GLY A 415 -23.50 4.00 -2.35
CA GLY A 415 -22.16 4.41 -1.86
C GLY A 415 -21.44 3.35 -1.03
N PRO A 416 -20.22 3.67 -0.57
CA PRO A 416 -19.32 2.71 0.09
C PRO A 416 -19.73 2.33 1.52
N THR A 417 -20.75 2.96 2.07
CA THR A 417 -21.29 2.68 3.42
C THR A 417 -22.73 2.16 3.38
N ALA A 418 -23.29 1.96 2.17
CA ALA A 418 -24.69 1.57 2.01
C ALA A 418 -24.88 0.06 2.23
N ASP A 419 -25.83 -0.29 3.08
CA ASP A 419 -26.20 -1.69 3.39
C ASP A 419 -27.36 -2.21 2.53
N ARG A 420 -27.82 -1.43 1.54
CA ARG A 420 -28.86 -1.84 0.62
C ARG A 420 -28.36 -2.99 -0.26
N HIS A 421 -29.15 -4.07 -0.32
CA HIS A 421 -28.90 -5.20 -1.20
C HIS A 421 -29.24 -4.85 -2.65
N VAL A 422 -28.31 -5.09 -3.55
CA VAL A 422 -28.46 -4.87 -5.00
C VAL A 422 -28.00 -6.12 -5.75
N HIS A 423 -28.76 -6.55 -6.75
CA HIS A 423 -28.37 -7.69 -7.59
C HIS A 423 -27.11 -7.38 -8.41
N LEU A 424 -26.29 -8.40 -8.59
CA LEU A 424 -25.10 -8.29 -9.43
C LEU A 424 -25.48 -8.20 -10.91
N PHE A 425 -24.93 -7.20 -11.60
CA PHE A 425 -25.07 -7.10 -13.06
C PHE A 425 -24.33 -8.26 -13.74
N PRO A 426 -24.79 -8.75 -14.91
CA PRO A 426 -24.08 -9.82 -15.63
C PRO A 426 -22.60 -9.52 -15.88
N ASN A 427 -22.27 -8.29 -16.32
CA ASN A 427 -20.91 -7.85 -16.56
C ASN A 427 -20.08 -7.68 -15.28
N LEU A 428 -20.70 -7.43 -14.12
CA LEU A 428 -20.02 -7.40 -12.84
C LEU A 428 -19.61 -8.80 -12.38
N ARG A 429 -20.46 -9.81 -12.61
CA ARG A 429 -20.11 -11.20 -12.33
C ARG A 429 -18.82 -11.61 -13.06
N THR A 430 -18.75 -11.32 -14.35
CA THR A 430 -17.54 -11.56 -15.18
C THR A 430 -16.35 -10.75 -14.69
N GLU A 431 -16.54 -9.49 -14.25
CA GLU A 431 -15.46 -8.66 -13.69
C GLU A 431 -14.94 -9.25 -12.38
N ILE A 432 -15.80 -9.72 -11.47
CA ILE A 432 -15.41 -10.36 -10.20
C ILE A 432 -14.59 -11.63 -10.47
N GLU A 433 -15.06 -12.52 -11.35
CA GLU A 433 -14.35 -13.76 -11.73
C GLU A 433 -12.95 -13.45 -12.31
N ALA A 434 -12.88 -12.51 -13.25
CA ALA A 434 -11.62 -12.10 -13.87
C ALA A 434 -10.64 -11.49 -12.86
N LEU A 435 -11.12 -10.66 -11.94
CA LEU A 435 -10.27 -10.03 -10.91
C LEU A 435 -9.74 -11.03 -9.89
N MET A 436 -10.54 -12.01 -9.46
CA MET A 436 -10.06 -13.09 -8.60
C MET A 436 -8.95 -13.88 -9.29
N ALA A 437 -9.13 -14.27 -10.55
CA ALA A 437 -8.11 -14.99 -11.33
C ALA A 437 -6.83 -14.18 -11.49
N VAL A 438 -6.94 -12.87 -11.73
CA VAL A 438 -5.77 -11.97 -11.81
C VAL A 438 -5.03 -11.91 -10.47
N VAL A 439 -5.73 -11.69 -9.36
CA VAL A 439 -5.11 -11.59 -8.02
C VAL A 439 -4.40 -12.89 -7.62
N ASP A 440 -4.95 -14.04 -7.99
CA ASP A 440 -4.34 -15.35 -7.71
C ASP A 440 -3.01 -15.59 -8.45
N THR A 441 -2.89 -15.05 -9.66
CA THR A 441 -1.71 -15.23 -10.52
C THR A 441 -0.78 -14.03 -10.55
N LEU A 442 -1.13 -12.94 -9.84
CA LEU A 442 -0.35 -11.71 -9.85
C LEU A 442 0.97 -11.90 -9.10
N GLU A 443 2.07 -11.78 -9.83
CA GLU A 443 3.42 -11.83 -9.30
C GLU A 443 4.30 -10.81 -10.03
N VAL A 444 5.21 -10.17 -9.32
CA VAL A 444 6.21 -9.25 -9.86
C VAL A 444 7.59 -9.81 -9.55
N ASP A 445 8.37 -10.06 -10.58
CA ASP A 445 9.79 -10.39 -10.48
C ASP A 445 10.60 -9.08 -10.40
N MET A 446 11.50 -9.01 -9.43
CA MET A 446 12.41 -7.88 -9.25
C MET A 446 13.65 -7.95 -10.15
N HIS A 447 13.90 -9.09 -10.83
CA HIS A 447 15.03 -9.31 -11.75
C HIS A 447 14.68 -8.87 -13.17
N LYS A 448 14.31 -7.61 -13.34
CA LYS A 448 14.00 -7.08 -14.69
C LYS A 448 15.25 -6.58 -15.37
N GLU A 449 15.40 -6.93 -16.62
CA GLU A 449 16.49 -6.41 -17.46
C GLU A 449 16.20 -4.98 -17.93
N VAL A 450 17.25 -4.22 -18.15
CA VAL A 450 17.17 -2.93 -18.83
C VAL A 450 17.69 -3.11 -20.24
N PRO A 451 16.85 -2.90 -21.27
CA PRO A 451 17.26 -3.12 -22.64
C PRO A 451 18.29 -2.07 -23.10
N SER A 452 19.16 -2.45 -24.03
CA SER A 452 20.16 -1.55 -24.64
C SER A 452 19.58 -0.68 -25.76
N PHE A 453 18.34 -0.24 -25.60
CA PHE A 453 17.66 0.67 -26.53
C PHE A 453 16.60 1.53 -25.83
N LEU A 454 16.23 2.63 -26.49
CA LEU A 454 15.12 3.49 -26.11
C LEU A 454 14.05 3.43 -27.19
N LEU A 455 12.79 3.62 -26.78
CA LEU A 455 11.66 3.79 -27.68
C LEU A 455 11.17 5.23 -27.66
N ALA A 456 10.67 5.72 -28.79
CA ALA A 456 9.91 6.95 -28.87
C ALA A 456 8.69 6.74 -29.78
N SER A 457 7.59 7.37 -29.42
CA SER A 457 6.37 7.36 -30.21
C SER A 457 5.74 8.75 -30.23
N ASP A 458 5.20 9.11 -31.37
CA ASP A 458 4.46 10.35 -31.59
C ASP A 458 3.26 10.10 -32.51
N ALA A 459 2.24 10.93 -32.45
CA ALA A 459 1.12 10.83 -33.36
C ALA A 459 0.73 12.18 -33.98
N SER A 460 0.64 12.17 -35.29
CA SER A 460 0.05 13.26 -36.04
C SER A 460 -1.46 13.08 -36.26
N SER A 461 -2.05 13.97 -37.03
CA SER A 461 -3.46 13.84 -37.42
C SER A 461 -3.75 12.56 -38.22
N TYR A 462 -2.77 11.96 -38.90
CA TYR A 462 -2.96 10.89 -39.88
C TYR A 462 -2.08 9.65 -39.70
N ALA A 463 -1.04 9.71 -38.87
CA ALA A 463 -0.16 8.55 -38.63
C ALA A 463 0.47 8.57 -37.25
N ALA A 464 0.83 7.36 -36.76
CA ALA A 464 1.75 7.19 -35.67
C ALA A 464 3.18 7.04 -36.22
N GLY A 465 4.11 7.78 -35.62
CA GLY A 465 5.55 7.69 -35.86
C GLY A 465 6.19 6.87 -34.72
N LEU A 466 7.10 5.98 -35.10
CA LEU A 466 7.86 5.17 -34.13
C LEU A 466 9.35 5.36 -34.42
N ALA A 467 10.13 5.66 -33.38
CA ALA A 467 11.57 5.74 -33.42
C ALA A 467 12.23 4.88 -32.35
N GLU A 468 13.42 4.37 -32.63
CA GLU A 468 14.25 3.60 -31.74
C GLU A 468 15.69 4.12 -31.75
N ALA A 469 16.35 4.07 -30.60
CA ALA A 469 17.77 4.33 -30.50
C ALA A 469 18.48 3.17 -29.78
N CYS A 470 19.56 2.65 -30.37
CA CYS A 470 20.45 1.73 -29.67
C CYS A 470 21.36 2.54 -28.75
N VAL A 471 21.34 2.23 -27.48
CA VAL A 471 22.13 2.94 -26.44
C VAL A 471 22.80 1.96 -25.49
N PRO A 472 23.88 2.34 -24.83
CA PRO A 472 24.39 1.57 -23.70
C PRO A 472 23.33 1.42 -22.60
N VAL A 473 23.31 0.28 -21.90
CA VAL A 473 22.37 0.00 -20.80
C VAL A 473 22.39 1.12 -19.74
N ARG A 474 23.58 1.74 -19.49
CA ARG A 474 23.69 2.88 -18.57
C ARG A 474 22.78 4.03 -18.99
N VAL A 475 22.78 4.41 -20.26
CA VAL A 475 21.91 5.50 -20.76
C VAL A 475 20.43 5.15 -20.62
N ALA A 476 20.05 3.89 -20.91
CA ALA A 476 18.68 3.44 -20.69
C ALA A 476 18.28 3.49 -19.20
N ARG A 477 19.21 3.15 -18.30
CA ARG A 477 19.01 3.31 -16.83
C ARG A 477 18.85 4.77 -16.43
N ASP A 478 19.65 5.68 -16.99
CA ASP A 478 19.55 7.11 -16.70
C ASP A 478 18.16 7.65 -17.08
N VAL A 479 17.59 7.20 -18.20
CA VAL A 479 16.20 7.52 -18.57
C VAL A 479 15.20 6.95 -17.56
N LEU A 480 15.40 5.72 -17.10
CA LEU A 480 14.52 5.11 -16.08
C LEU A 480 14.58 5.83 -14.73
N LEU A 481 15.74 6.34 -14.34
CA LEU A 481 15.95 7.09 -13.10
C LEU A 481 15.45 8.54 -13.17
N ALA A 482 15.28 9.08 -14.37
CA ALA A 482 14.78 10.45 -14.55
C ALA A 482 13.38 10.60 -13.95
N SER A 483 13.13 11.73 -13.29
CA SER A 483 11.82 12.05 -12.74
C SER A 483 10.77 12.21 -13.85
N ARG A 484 9.57 11.73 -13.59
CA ARG A 484 8.41 11.89 -14.49
C ARG A 484 7.96 13.33 -14.70
N SER A 485 8.35 14.23 -13.81
CA SER A 485 8.03 15.66 -13.89
C SER A 485 9.02 16.46 -14.73
N VAL A 486 10.13 15.85 -15.15
CA VAL A 486 11.20 16.50 -15.92
C VAL A 486 11.03 16.19 -17.40
N ASP A 487 11.25 17.20 -18.26
CA ASP A 487 11.40 17.01 -19.69
C ASP A 487 12.78 16.37 -19.97
N VAL A 488 12.77 15.10 -20.38
CA VAL A 488 13.99 14.36 -20.70
C VAL A 488 14.45 14.54 -22.15
N GLY A 489 13.64 15.21 -22.97
CA GLY A 489 13.92 15.42 -24.40
C GLY A 489 15.26 16.10 -24.69
N PRO A 490 15.66 17.18 -23.99
CA PRO A 490 16.97 17.80 -24.19
C PRO A 490 18.14 16.84 -24.04
N ALA A 491 18.10 15.97 -23.03
CA ALA A 491 19.20 15.06 -22.70
C ALA A 491 19.16 13.74 -23.48
N PHE A 492 17.99 13.22 -23.82
CA PHE A 492 17.82 11.86 -24.38
C PHE A 492 17.03 11.82 -25.69
N GLY A 493 16.39 12.91 -26.10
CA GLY A 493 15.69 13.04 -27.37
C GLY A 493 16.61 13.53 -28.52
N THR A 494 16.12 14.45 -29.33
CA THR A 494 16.87 15.06 -30.47
C THR A 494 17.48 16.43 -30.15
N GLY A 495 17.62 16.77 -28.86
CA GLY A 495 18.20 18.03 -28.42
C GLY A 495 19.70 18.14 -28.75
N PRO A 496 20.24 19.37 -28.83
CA PRO A 496 21.65 19.60 -29.12
C PRO A 496 22.60 19.01 -28.04
N ASP A 497 22.14 18.92 -26.83
CA ASP A 497 22.90 18.36 -25.70
C ASP A 497 22.58 16.87 -25.47
N SER A 498 21.86 16.22 -26.37
CA SER A 498 21.47 14.84 -26.24
C SER A 498 22.66 13.89 -26.28
N VAL A 499 22.73 13.01 -25.30
CA VAL A 499 23.70 11.90 -25.27
C VAL A 499 23.31 10.75 -26.23
N VAL A 500 22.16 10.87 -26.90
CA VAL A 500 21.63 9.85 -27.81
C VAL A 500 21.64 10.36 -29.24
N SER A 501 22.62 9.90 -30.02
CA SER A 501 22.79 10.26 -31.44
C SER A 501 22.27 9.20 -32.43
N THR A 502 21.75 8.08 -31.92
CA THR A 502 21.43 6.88 -32.71
C THR A 502 19.95 6.72 -33.03
N TRP A 503 19.14 7.78 -32.88
CA TRP A 503 17.71 7.71 -33.17
C TRP A 503 17.46 7.41 -34.65
N LYS A 504 16.58 6.46 -34.91
CA LYS A 504 16.16 6.03 -36.24
C LYS A 504 14.64 5.87 -36.28
N ASP A 505 14.04 6.41 -37.34
CA ASP A 505 12.64 6.12 -37.66
C ASP A 505 12.51 4.65 -38.04
N VAL A 506 11.69 3.91 -37.31
CA VAL A 506 11.49 2.47 -37.55
C VAL A 506 10.15 2.15 -38.19
N ALA A 507 9.16 3.03 -38.01
CA ALA A 507 7.87 2.89 -38.68
C ALA A 507 7.09 4.22 -38.74
N THR A 508 6.30 4.36 -39.82
CA THR A 508 5.20 5.33 -39.93
C THR A 508 3.93 4.51 -40.18
N ILE A 509 2.99 4.52 -39.26
CA ILE A 509 1.77 3.67 -39.30
C ILE A 509 0.57 4.58 -39.56
N PRO A 510 0.01 4.58 -40.79
CA PRO A 510 -1.11 5.46 -41.15
C PRO A 510 -2.40 5.06 -40.44
N PHE A 511 -3.15 6.02 -39.94
CA PHE A 511 -4.48 5.81 -39.41
C PHE A 511 -5.49 5.64 -40.55
N ARG A 512 -6.32 4.57 -40.47
CA ARG A 512 -7.32 4.30 -41.51
C ARG A 512 -8.52 5.24 -41.39
N ARG A 513 -9.14 5.56 -42.55
CA ARG A 513 -10.38 6.34 -42.63
C ARG A 513 -11.52 5.60 -41.87
N GLY A 514 -12.31 6.35 -41.10
CA GLY A 514 -13.46 5.87 -40.37
C GLY A 514 -13.20 5.37 -38.94
N GLY A 515 -11.92 5.15 -38.55
CA GLY A 515 -11.54 4.71 -37.21
C GLY A 515 -10.76 5.79 -36.44
N MET A 516 -9.43 5.61 -36.39
CA MET A 516 -8.53 6.49 -35.63
C MET A 516 -8.45 7.93 -36.15
N LEU A 517 -8.72 8.19 -37.46
CA LEU A 517 -8.67 9.55 -38.00
C LEU A 517 -9.64 10.52 -37.31
N SER A 518 -10.80 10.04 -36.90
CA SER A 518 -11.82 10.85 -36.20
C SER A 518 -11.56 10.99 -34.70
N ARG A 519 -10.58 10.28 -34.14
CA ARG A 519 -10.26 10.33 -32.73
C ARG A 519 -9.41 11.54 -32.35
N ASN A 520 -9.46 11.92 -31.06
CA ASN A 520 -8.62 12.99 -30.56
C ASN A 520 -7.13 12.60 -30.57
N ILE A 521 -6.25 13.57 -30.40
CA ILE A 521 -4.80 13.35 -30.41
C ILE A 521 -4.34 12.41 -29.29
N LEU A 522 -4.92 12.50 -28.09
CA LEU A 522 -4.58 11.65 -26.98
C LEU A 522 -4.79 10.15 -27.28
N ASP A 523 -5.89 9.79 -27.93
CA ASP A 523 -6.13 8.39 -28.34
C ASP A 523 -5.09 7.93 -29.36
N LYS A 524 -4.69 8.81 -30.28
CA LYS A 524 -3.67 8.53 -31.30
C LYS A 524 -2.29 8.34 -30.68
N GLU A 525 -1.93 9.19 -29.72
CA GLU A 525 -0.68 9.07 -28.96
C GLU A 525 -0.60 7.74 -28.19
N LEU A 526 -1.66 7.38 -27.50
CA LEU A 526 -1.72 6.09 -26.80
C LEU A 526 -1.58 4.89 -27.75
N VAL A 527 -2.20 4.97 -28.93
CA VAL A 527 -2.06 3.92 -29.97
C VAL A 527 -0.64 3.89 -30.50
N GLY A 528 -0.02 5.04 -30.80
CA GLY A 528 1.37 5.14 -31.21
C GLY A 528 2.32 4.49 -30.20
N SER A 529 2.15 4.82 -28.93
CA SER A 529 2.93 4.24 -27.85
C SER A 529 2.72 2.72 -27.74
N PHE A 530 1.48 2.24 -27.82
CA PHE A 530 1.20 0.80 -27.83
C PHE A 530 1.93 0.08 -28.96
N LEU A 531 1.85 0.61 -30.18
CA LEU A 531 2.49 0.03 -31.37
C LEU A 531 4.02 -0.01 -31.25
N ALA A 532 4.65 0.99 -30.61
CA ALA A 532 6.08 0.99 -30.37
C ALA A 532 6.48 -0.16 -29.44
N HIS A 533 5.77 -0.35 -28.35
CA HIS A 533 6.03 -1.43 -27.38
C HIS A 533 5.72 -2.82 -27.97
N GLU A 534 4.58 -2.96 -28.68
CA GLU A 534 4.23 -4.21 -29.36
C GLU A 534 5.31 -4.60 -30.39
N ARG A 535 5.81 -3.62 -31.15
CA ARG A 535 6.90 -3.83 -32.07
C ARG A 535 8.17 -4.32 -31.36
N ALA A 536 8.57 -3.70 -30.25
CA ALA A 536 9.73 -4.12 -29.47
C ALA A 536 9.59 -5.56 -28.97
N VAL A 537 8.41 -5.95 -28.48
CA VAL A 537 8.13 -7.32 -28.05
C VAL A 537 8.21 -8.30 -29.23
N ARG A 538 7.56 -7.98 -30.36
CA ARG A 538 7.46 -8.93 -31.50
C ARG A 538 8.74 -9.03 -32.33
N HIS A 539 9.43 -7.91 -32.58
CA HIS A 539 10.57 -7.87 -33.48
C HIS A 539 11.94 -7.96 -32.80
N ARG A 540 12.03 -7.53 -31.53
CA ARG A 540 13.25 -7.67 -30.74
C ARG A 540 13.21 -8.81 -29.74
N GLY A 541 12.08 -9.52 -29.64
CA GLY A 541 11.90 -10.62 -28.68
C GLY A 541 11.95 -10.17 -27.22
N LEU A 542 11.63 -8.88 -26.95
CA LEU A 542 11.74 -8.31 -25.61
C LEU A 542 10.87 -9.05 -24.60
N ARG A 543 11.50 -9.49 -23.51
CA ARG A 543 10.84 -10.18 -22.39
C ARG A 543 11.44 -9.70 -21.06
N ASP A 544 10.66 -9.79 -20.00
CA ASP A 544 11.04 -9.57 -18.61
C ASP A 544 11.93 -8.33 -18.38
N ALA A 545 11.53 -7.20 -18.99
CA ALA A 545 12.35 -6.00 -19.05
C ALA A 545 11.60 -4.73 -18.61
N ASP A 546 12.38 -3.76 -18.10
CA ASP A 546 11.93 -2.39 -17.88
C ASP A 546 12.18 -1.56 -19.13
N VAL A 547 11.10 -1.10 -19.78
CA VAL A 547 11.15 -0.47 -21.11
C VAL A 547 11.06 1.05 -21.01
N PRO A 548 12.17 1.79 -21.13
CA PRO A 548 12.14 3.24 -21.18
C PRO A 548 11.58 3.72 -22.54
N SER A 549 10.62 4.65 -22.51
CA SER A 549 10.03 5.23 -23.71
C SER A 549 9.79 6.72 -23.58
N LEU A 550 10.07 7.47 -24.65
CA LEU A 550 9.82 8.90 -24.73
C LEU A 550 8.43 9.16 -25.28
N PHE A 551 7.71 10.06 -24.64
CA PHE A 551 6.31 10.35 -24.88
C PHE A 551 6.05 11.86 -24.74
N ASP A 552 5.44 12.53 -25.72
CA ASP A 552 5.26 13.98 -25.68
C ASP A 552 3.88 14.42 -25.15
N ASN A 553 3.00 13.47 -24.82
CA ASN A 553 1.67 13.75 -24.31
C ASN A 553 1.55 13.42 -22.81
N LEU A 554 1.63 14.45 -21.96
CA LEU A 554 1.52 14.29 -20.49
C LEU A 554 0.22 13.60 -20.06
N ALA A 555 -0.91 13.87 -20.71
CA ALA A 555 -2.18 13.25 -20.34
C ALA A 555 -2.17 11.74 -20.66
N GLY A 556 -1.60 11.34 -21.79
CA GLY A 556 -1.40 9.93 -22.18
C GLY A 556 -0.45 9.21 -21.22
N MET A 557 0.67 9.85 -20.90
CA MET A 557 1.62 9.34 -19.92
C MET A 557 0.95 9.11 -18.57
N HIS A 558 0.19 10.07 -18.07
CA HIS A 558 -0.52 9.91 -16.80
C HIS A 558 -1.61 8.82 -16.82
N LEU A 559 -2.27 8.59 -17.96
CA LEU A 559 -3.21 7.48 -18.08
C LEU A 559 -2.51 6.13 -17.95
N LEU A 560 -1.37 5.94 -18.62
CA LEU A 560 -0.54 4.72 -18.51
C LEU A 560 -0.06 4.50 -17.07
N LEU A 561 0.46 5.54 -16.43
CA LEU A 561 1.00 5.46 -15.08
C LEU A 561 -0.08 5.19 -14.01
N ARG A 562 -1.29 5.70 -14.22
CA ARG A 562 -2.42 5.44 -13.30
C ARG A 562 -3.10 4.10 -13.53
N GLY A 563 -2.93 3.50 -14.71
CA GLY A 563 -3.57 2.24 -15.10
C GLY A 563 -5.10 2.31 -15.20
N ARG A 564 -5.69 3.50 -15.19
CA ARG A 564 -7.15 3.67 -15.24
C ARG A 564 -7.58 4.92 -16.01
N GLY A 565 -8.69 4.82 -16.74
CA GLY A 565 -9.25 5.91 -17.52
C GLY A 565 -10.76 6.03 -17.36
N LYS A 566 -11.30 7.26 -17.34
CA LYS A 566 -12.75 7.50 -17.23
C LYS A 566 -13.52 7.05 -18.47
N GLN A 567 -12.94 7.24 -19.66
CA GLN A 567 -13.59 6.95 -20.94
C GLN A 567 -13.45 5.47 -21.31
N PRO A 568 -14.49 4.80 -21.84
CA PRO A 568 -14.45 3.39 -22.26
C PRO A 568 -13.29 3.06 -23.21
N ARG A 569 -13.02 3.94 -24.19
CA ARG A 569 -11.93 3.77 -25.17
C ARG A 569 -10.54 3.79 -24.51
N HIS A 570 -10.30 4.68 -23.53
CA HIS A 570 -9.04 4.69 -22.77
C HIS A 570 -8.87 3.40 -21.99
N ARG A 571 -9.94 2.89 -21.37
CA ARG A 571 -9.89 1.60 -20.67
C ARG A 571 -9.57 0.45 -21.61
N HIS A 572 -10.12 0.46 -22.82
CA HIS A 572 -9.80 -0.56 -23.83
C HIS A 572 -8.31 -0.53 -24.22
N LEU A 573 -7.74 0.64 -24.50
CA LEU A 573 -6.31 0.78 -24.79
C LEU A 573 -5.43 0.37 -23.62
N LEU A 574 -5.77 0.80 -22.40
CA LEU A 574 -5.03 0.39 -21.20
C LEU A 574 -5.06 -1.13 -20.97
N ARG A 575 -6.16 -1.81 -21.32
CA ARG A 575 -6.22 -3.29 -21.29
C ARG A 575 -5.27 -3.91 -22.30
N GLN A 576 -5.13 -3.35 -23.49
CA GLN A 576 -4.15 -3.84 -24.48
C GLN A 576 -2.72 -3.67 -23.98
N PHE A 577 -2.37 -2.53 -23.37
CA PHE A 577 -1.07 -2.34 -22.71
C PHE A 577 -0.86 -3.34 -21.57
N ARG A 578 -1.88 -3.56 -20.74
CA ARG A 578 -1.85 -4.54 -19.66
C ARG A 578 -1.56 -5.94 -20.18
N ASP A 579 -2.29 -6.38 -21.20
CA ASP A 579 -2.15 -7.71 -21.78
C ASP A 579 -0.76 -7.88 -22.39
N LEU A 580 -0.26 -6.88 -23.13
CA LEU A 580 1.10 -6.88 -23.68
C LEU A 580 2.16 -6.95 -22.55
N GLN A 581 1.98 -6.18 -21.48
CA GLN A 581 2.87 -6.18 -20.32
C GLN A 581 2.89 -7.54 -19.63
N ARG A 582 1.72 -8.15 -19.47
CA ARG A 582 1.57 -9.45 -18.83
C ARG A 582 2.21 -10.57 -19.65
N ASP A 583 1.89 -10.62 -20.95
CA ASP A 583 2.32 -11.70 -21.85
C ASP A 583 3.84 -11.66 -22.10
N ALA A 584 4.45 -10.50 -22.07
CA ALA A 584 5.87 -10.31 -22.29
C ALA A 584 6.69 -10.13 -21.01
N GLY A 585 6.06 -10.04 -19.84
CA GLY A 585 6.75 -9.76 -18.57
C GLY A 585 7.36 -8.37 -18.48
N ILE A 586 7.04 -7.45 -19.39
CA ILE A 586 7.66 -6.11 -19.44
C ILE A 586 6.96 -5.09 -18.54
N VAL A 587 7.67 -4.01 -18.19
CA VAL A 587 7.10 -2.85 -17.50
C VAL A 587 7.37 -1.60 -18.32
N PHE A 588 6.31 -0.82 -18.55
CA PHE A 588 6.41 0.43 -19.31
C PHE A 588 6.84 1.57 -18.40
N HIS A 589 7.87 2.29 -18.84
CA HIS A 589 8.36 3.48 -18.15
C HIS A 589 8.33 4.71 -19.07
N PRO A 590 7.14 5.29 -19.30
CA PRO A 590 7.04 6.48 -20.12
C PRO A 590 7.69 7.68 -19.43
N ARG A 591 8.46 8.46 -20.19
CA ARG A 591 9.09 9.72 -19.80
C ARG A 591 8.67 10.81 -20.74
N TYR A 592 8.43 11.99 -20.18
CA TYR A 592 8.04 13.12 -20.98
C TYR A 592 9.24 13.67 -21.78
N ALA A 593 9.06 13.82 -23.09
CA ALA A 593 9.95 14.56 -23.96
C ALA A 593 9.10 15.55 -24.77
N SER A 594 9.36 16.85 -24.64
CA SER A 594 8.59 17.85 -25.36
C SER A 594 8.68 17.64 -26.87
N THR A 595 7.66 18.05 -27.61
CA THR A 595 7.53 17.88 -29.08
C THR A 595 8.78 18.37 -29.82
N THR A 596 9.42 19.43 -29.33
CA THR A 596 10.65 19.98 -29.95
C THR A 596 11.80 18.96 -30.00
N PHE A 597 11.87 18.05 -29.00
CA PHE A 597 12.93 17.06 -28.86
C PHE A 597 12.44 15.61 -29.03
N GLN A 598 11.20 15.43 -29.50
CA GLN A 598 10.58 14.12 -29.69
C GLN A 598 11.15 13.43 -30.96
N PRO A 599 11.89 12.30 -30.79
CA PRO A 599 12.53 11.65 -31.96
C PRO A 599 11.56 11.11 -33.01
N ALA A 600 10.33 10.78 -32.62
CA ALA A 600 9.32 10.20 -33.51
C ALA A 600 8.47 11.24 -34.25
N ASP A 601 8.61 12.56 -33.98
CA ASP A 601 7.79 13.62 -34.56
C ASP A 601 7.92 13.65 -36.10
N PHE A 602 9.13 13.50 -36.64
CA PHE A 602 9.34 13.44 -38.07
C PHE A 602 8.65 12.25 -38.73
N ALA A 603 8.74 11.06 -38.10
CA ALA A 603 8.09 9.85 -38.59
C ALA A 603 6.56 9.96 -38.61
N SER A 604 5.95 10.60 -37.59
CA SER A 604 4.50 10.80 -37.51
C SER A 604 3.95 11.74 -38.58
N ARG A 605 4.77 12.72 -39.04
CA ARG A 605 4.39 13.74 -40.03
C ARG A 605 4.63 13.31 -41.46
N ARG A 606 5.33 12.21 -41.71
CA ARG A 606 5.48 11.67 -43.07
C ARG A 606 4.13 11.25 -43.64
N ARG A 607 3.75 11.80 -44.78
CA ARG A 607 2.58 11.33 -45.55
C ARG A 607 2.88 9.93 -46.08
N PRO A 608 2.08 8.92 -45.77
CA PRO A 608 2.31 7.57 -46.27
C PRO A 608 2.17 7.55 -47.79
N THR A 609 3.20 7.06 -48.49
CA THR A 609 3.13 6.78 -49.92
C THR A 609 2.29 5.53 -50.15
N ARG A 610 1.62 5.39 -51.31
CA ARG A 610 0.73 4.25 -51.64
C ARG A 610 1.38 2.87 -51.47
N THR A 611 2.69 2.78 -51.51
CA THR A 611 3.47 1.54 -51.37
C THR A 611 3.55 1.01 -49.94
N THR A 612 3.31 1.84 -48.91
CA THR A 612 3.39 1.45 -47.48
C THR A 612 2.10 0.82 -46.98
N LEU A 613 1.03 0.84 -47.74
CA LEU A 613 -0.32 0.38 -47.34
C LEU A 613 -0.56 -1.14 -47.48
N SER A 614 0.35 -1.91 -48.10
CA SER A 614 0.07 -3.31 -48.49
C SER A 614 0.40 -4.36 -47.42
N ARG A 615 0.99 -4.01 -46.27
CA ARG A 615 1.43 -4.97 -45.24
C ARG A 615 0.99 -4.68 -43.80
N THR A 616 -0.02 -3.85 -43.60
CA THR A 616 -0.48 -3.56 -42.23
C THR A 616 -1.62 -4.50 -41.87
N THR A 617 -1.33 -5.42 -40.97
CA THR A 617 -2.29 -6.28 -40.30
C THR A 617 -3.39 -5.44 -39.65
N THR A 618 -4.63 -5.86 -39.82
CA THR A 618 -5.83 -5.21 -39.28
C THR A 618 -5.78 -5.33 -37.75
N ILE A 619 -5.37 -4.30 -37.02
CA ILE A 619 -5.28 -4.33 -35.56
C ILE A 619 -6.34 -3.43 -34.87
N PHE A 620 -7.17 -2.66 -35.60
CA PHE A 620 -8.26 -1.88 -34.99
C PHE A 620 -9.50 -1.78 -35.88
#